data_f714578edc54207c95fca2c8b22e4e18
#
_entry.id   f714578edc54207c95fca2c8b22e4e18
#
_cell.length_a   1.000
_cell.length_b   1.000
_cell.length_c   1.000
_cell.angle_alpha   90.00
_cell.angle_beta   90.00
_cell.angle_gamma   90.00
#
_symmetry.space_group_name_H-M   'P 1'
#
loop_
_entity.id
_entity.type
_entity.pdbx_description
1 polymer ?
#
loop_
_entity_poly.entity_id
_entity_poly.type
_entity_poly.pdbx_seq_one_letter_code
_entity_poly.pdbx_strand_id
1 'polypeptide(L)'
;MKISENWNINNLTMRKAKIDDIKDLNSICASWEDKILLEGEGFPKGYIENCINNGDLPPIKGADISNYYLMIIQKTDGEIIGFFDLYHGYPNNETTWISIFLIDKAVQGNSHGKEVVESICQECKNSGWKSIGLGVHLKNWKGLRFWTNNGFDRIIGVWGDKKYSETAFSIIGLKKELI
;
A
#
# COMPACT_ATOMS: atom_id res chain seq x y z
N MET A 1 -4.42 -12.04 14.33
CA MET A 1 -5.54 -11.77 13.40
C MET A 1 -4.95 -11.50 12.02
N LYS A 2 -5.53 -12.02 10.95
CA LYS A 2 -5.12 -11.72 9.57
C LYS A 2 -6.39 -11.49 8.77
N ILE A 3 -6.33 -10.61 7.75
CA ILE A 3 -7.44 -10.42 6.84
C ILE A 3 -7.59 -11.63 5.91
N SER A 4 -8.70 -11.69 5.16
CA SER A 4 -8.88 -12.69 4.11
C SER A 4 -7.76 -12.59 3.05
N GLU A 5 -7.33 -13.73 2.52
CA GLU A 5 -6.38 -13.79 1.40
C GLU A 5 -7.05 -13.58 0.03
N ASN A 6 -8.39 -13.52 0.02
CA ASN A 6 -9.19 -13.31 -1.18
C ASN A 6 -10.57 -12.75 -0.80
N TRP A 7 -10.98 -11.64 -1.45
CA TRP A 7 -12.35 -11.10 -1.34
C TRP A 7 -12.73 -10.32 -2.59
N ASN A 8 -14.01 -10.09 -2.77
CA ASN A 8 -14.58 -9.39 -3.92
C ASN A 8 -15.34 -8.15 -3.47
N ILE A 9 -15.26 -7.10 -4.29
CA ILE A 9 -16.11 -5.91 -4.21
C ILE A 9 -16.52 -5.51 -5.63
N ASN A 10 -17.82 -5.28 -5.87
CA ASN A 10 -18.31 -4.91 -7.19
C ASN A 10 -17.68 -5.78 -8.30
N ASN A 11 -16.88 -5.15 -9.19
CA ASN A 11 -16.20 -5.79 -10.31
C ASN A 11 -14.70 -6.06 -10.03
N LEU A 12 -14.28 -6.00 -8.78
CA LEU A 12 -12.89 -6.18 -8.39
C LEU A 12 -12.72 -7.36 -7.44
N THR A 13 -11.66 -8.09 -7.65
CA THR A 13 -11.17 -9.15 -6.76
C THR A 13 -9.83 -8.74 -6.18
N MET A 14 -9.69 -8.79 -4.86
CA MET A 14 -8.41 -8.72 -4.17
C MET A 14 -7.99 -10.13 -3.80
N ARG A 15 -6.77 -10.52 -4.17
CA ARG A 15 -6.18 -11.82 -3.82
C ARG A 15 -4.69 -11.71 -3.60
N LYS A 16 -4.11 -12.66 -2.89
CA LYS A 16 -2.64 -12.71 -2.75
C LYS A 16 -1.96 -12.84 -4.11
N ALA A 17 -0.86 -12.11 -4.26
CA ALA A 17 0.01 -12.18 -5.42
C ALA A 17 0.68 -13.57 -5.53
N LYS A 18 0.91 -14.01 -6.77
CA LYS A 18 1.60 -15.24 -7.13
C LYS A 18 2.79 -14.93 -8.03
N ILE A 19 3.66 -15.89 -8.21
CA ILE A 19 4.83 -15.76 -9.10
C ILE A 19 4.42 -15.38 -10.52
N ASP A 20 3.30 -15.91 -11.00
CA ASP A 20 2.80 -15.63 -12.37
C ASP A 20 2.34 -14.16 -12.53
N ASP A 21 2.06 -13.45 -11.45
CA ASP A 21 1.64 -12.03 -11.49
C ASP A 21 2.84 -11.05 -11.63
N ILE A 22 4.07 -11.51 -11.46
CA ILE A 22 5.29 -10.67 -11.41
C ILE A 22 5.39 -9.73 -12.62
N LYS A 23 5.09 -10.23 -13.81
CA LYS A 23 5.18 -9.43 -15.05
C LYS A 23 4.22 -8.24 -15.02
N ASP A 24 2.98 -8.48 -14.63
CA ASP A 24 1.94 -7.44 -14.59
C ASP A 24 2.21 -6.42 -13.47
N LEU A 25 2.65 -6.89 -12.30
CA LEU A 25 3.01 -6.02 -11.19
C LEU A 25 4.24 -5.14 -11.50
N ASN A 26 5.25 -5.68 -12.19
CA ASN A 26 6.39 -4.89 -12.66
C ASN A 26 5.97 -3.84 -13.70
N SER A 27 5.01 -4.15 -14.57
CA SER A 27 4.44 -3.17 -15.51
C SER A 27 3.72 -2.04 -14.78
N ILE A 28 2.94 -2.37 -13.74
CA ILE A 28 2.27 -1.38 -12.90
C ILE A 28 3.28 -0.50 -12.15
N CYS A 29 4.36 -1.08 -11.61
CA CYS A 29 5.47 -0.31 -11.03
C CYS A 29 6.07 0.68 -12.03
N ALA A 30 6.31 0.23 -13.28
CA ALA A 30 6.86 1.06 -14.34
C ALA A 30 5.90 2.20 -14.77
N SER A 31 4.59 2.04 -14.58
CA SER A 31 3.60 3.08 -14.87
C SER A 31 3.69 4.30 -13.93
N TRP A 32 4.36 4.15 -12.79
CA TRP A 32 4.59 5.25 -11.86
C TRP A 32 5.88 6.01 -12.18
N GLU A 33 5.85 6.77 -13.26
CA GLU A 33 6.99 7.54 -13.79
C GLU A 33 7.52 8.60 -12.83
N ASP A 34 6.65 9.18 -12.00
CA ASP A 34 7.00 10.28 -11.09
C ASP A 34 7.64 9.79 -9.77
N LYS A 35 7.78 8.47 -9.55
CA LYS A 35 8.25 7.92 -8.26
C LYS A 35 9.59 8.53 -7.81
N ILE A 36 10.57 8.59 -8.71
CA ILE A 36 11.89 9.15 -8.38
C ILE A 36 11.78 10.64 -7.98
N LEU A 37 10.94 11.41 -8.67
CA LEU A 37 10.73 12.83 -8.36
C LEU A 37 10.06 13.01 -6.99
N LEU A 38 9.11 12.16 -6.65
CA LEU A 38 8.28 12.29 -5.45
C LEU A 38 8.92 11.66 -4.21
N GLU A 39 9.71 10.60 -4.38
CA GLU A 39 10.21 9.77 -3.29
C GLU A 39 11.74 9.65 -3.23
N GLY A 40 12.45 10.16 -4.25
CA GLY A 40 13.91 10.18 -4.29
C GLY A 40 14.53 8.94 -4.93
N GLU A 41 13.78 7.87 -5.07
CA GLU A 41 14.26 6.60 -5.62
C GLU A 41 13.19 5.86 -6.41
N GLY A 42 13.63 5.07 -7.38
CA GLY A 42 12.78 4.14 -8.14
C GLY A 42 12.54 2.83 -7.39
N PHE A 43 11.79 1.93 -8.00
CA PHE A 43 11.71 0.57 -7.49
C PHE A 43 13.05 -0.16 -7.70
N PRO A 44 13.57 -0.85 -6.68
CA PRO A 44 14.75 -1.70 -6.84
C PRO A 44 14.52 -2.79 -7.90
N LYS A 45 15.59 -3.22 -8.58
CA LYS A 45 15.50 -4.37 -9.48
C LYS A 45 15.04 -5.60 -8.71
N GLY A 46 14.02 -6.30 -9.23
CA GLY A 46 13.46 -7.48 -8.57
C GLY A 46 12.61 -7.15 -7.34
N TYR A 47 12.07 -5.92 -7.24
CA TYR A 47 11.25 -5.49 -6.10
C TYR A 47 10.06 -6.42 -5.86
N ILE A 48 9.27 -6.71 -6.89
CA ILE A 48 8.07 -7.56 -6.77
C ILE A 48 8.44 -8.99 -6.40
N GLU A 49 9.48 -9.56 -7.03
CA GLU A 49 10.01 -10.89 -6.69
C GLU A 49 10.43 -10.97 -5.23
N ASN A 50 11.10 -9.91 -4.74
CA ASN A 50 11.48 -9.84 -3.33
C ASN A 50 10.26 -9.75 -2.41
N CYS A 51 9.27 -8.93 -2.74
CA CYS A 51 8.03 -8.82 -1.97
C CYS A 51 7.28 -10.15 -1.87
N ILE A 52 7.23 -10.94 -2.96
CA ILE A 52 6.58 -12.26 -2.96
C ILE A 52 7.35 -13.27 -2.11
N ASN A 53 8.69 -13.29 -2.21
CA ASN A 53 9.51 -14.31 -1.58
C ASN A 53 9.90 -14.00 -0.12
N ASN A 54 10.16 -12.74 0.20
CA ASN A 54 10.71 -12.31 1.48
C ASN A 54 9.81 -11.31 2.23
N GLY A 55 8.86 -10.69 1.53
CA GLY A 55 8.06 -9.57 2.04
C GLY A 55 8.82 -8.24 2.07
N ASP A 56 8.07 -7.15 2.09
CA ASP A 56 8.57 -5.81 2.45
C ASP A 56 8.29 -5.60 3.95
N LEU A 57 9.22 -6.08 4.78
CA LEU A 57 9.00 -6.19 6.22
C LEU A 57 9.34 -4.89 6.93
N PRO A 58 8.55 -4.48 7.95
CA PRO A 58 8.84 -3.29 8.73
C PRO A 58 10.15 -3.44 9.52
N PRO A 59 10.85 -2.32 9.82
CA PRO A 59 12.15 -2.33 10.50
C PRO A 59 12.02 -2.57 12.01
N ILE A 60 11.36 -3.66 12.39
CA ILE A 60 11.19 -4.08 13.79
C ILE A 60 11.84 -5.43 14.04
N LYS A 61 12.34 -5.64 15.26
CA LYS A 61 12.89 -6.93 15.66
C LYS A 61 11.80 -8.00 15.66
N GLY A 62 12.05 -9.10 14.96
CA GLY A 62 11.10 -10.21 14.86
C GLY A 62 10.00 -10.00 13.82
N ALA A 63 10.18 -9.08 12.87
CA ALA A 63 9.31 -9.02 11.69
C ALA A 63 9.31 -10.39 10.98
N ASP A 64 8.11 -10.85 10.63
CA ASP A 64 7.89 -12.19 10.07
C ASP A 64 7.05 -12.10 8.80
N ILE A 65 7.52 -12.75 7.73
CA ILE A 65 6.83 -12.79 6.44
C ILE A 65 5.41 -13.36 6.54
N SER A 66 5.15 -14.20 7.53
CA SER A 66 3.79 -14.74 7.75
C SER A 66 2.76 -13.65 8.06
N ASN A 67 3.20 -12.46 8.51
CA ASN A 67 2.36 -11.29 8.76
C ASN A 67 2.27 -10.34 7.56
N TYR A 68 2.96 -10.62 6.47
CA TYR A 68 3.00 -9.82 5.26
C TYR A 68 2.11 -10.41 4.18
N TYR A 69 1.31 -9.59 3.55
CA TYR A 69 0.49 -9.94 2.39
C TYR A 69 0.76 -8.94 1.26
N LEU A 70 1.23 -9.45 0.12
CA LEU A 70 1.18 -8.71 -1.14
C LEU A 70 -0.11 -9.11 -1.86
N MET A 71 -0.98 -8.14 -2.13
CA MET A 71 -2.31 -8.35 -2.70
C MET A 71 -2.42 -7.69 -4.06
N ILE A 72 -2.99 -8.36 -5.03
CA ILE A 72 -3.34 -7.78 -6.32
C ILE A 72 -4.77 -7.27 -6.31
N ILE A 73 -5.04 -6.34 -7.21
CA ILE A 73 -6.37 -5.81 -7.54
C ILE A 73 -6.66 -6.21 -8.98
N GLN A 74 -7.65 -7.09 -9.17
CA GLN A 74 -7.98 -7.69 -10.45
C GLN A 74 -9.44 -7.42 -10.81
N LYS A 75 -9.70 -7.04 -12.07
CA LYS A 75 -11.06 -6.95 -12.60
C LYS A 75 -11.65 -8.32 -12.88
N THR A 76 -12.96 -8.38 -13.07
CA THR A 76 -13.70 -9.62 -13.42
C THR A 76 -13.28 -10.23 -14.76
N ASP A 77 -12.74 -9.44 -15.69
CA ASP A 77 -12.18 -9.92 -16.95
C ASP A 77 -10.75 -10.48 -16.84
N GLY A 78 -10.17 -10.45 -15.64
CA GLY A 78 -8.85 -10.99 -15.34
C GLY A 78 -7.72 -9.96 -15.41
N GLU A 79 -7.97 -8.71 -15.84
CA GLU A 79 -6.97 -7.66 -15.89
C GLU A 79 -6.51 -7.27 -14.48
N ILE A 80 -5.20 -7.29 -14.21
CA ILE A 80 -4.62 -6.78 -12.97
C ILE A 80 -4.40 -5.28 -13.13
N ILE A 81 -5.06 -4.49 -12.28
CA ILE A 81 -5.07 -3.03 -12.37
C ILE A 81 -4.33 -2.33 -11.22
N GLY A 82 -3.78 -3.09 -10.31
CA GLY A 82 -3.05 -2.54 -9.17
C GLY A 82 -2.65 -3.59 -8.16
N PHE A 83 -1.94 -3.14 -7.15
CA PHE A 83 -1.57 -3.97 -6.01
C PHE A 83 -1.36 -3.12 -4.75
N PHE A 84 -1.38 -3.78 -3.62
CA PHE A 84 -1.02 -3.19 -2.33
C PHE A 84 -0.42 -4.27 -1.44
N ASP A 85 0.26 -3.83 -0.39
CA ASP A 85 0.68 -4.73 0.66
C ASP A 85 0.01 -4.41 1.99
N LEU A 86 0.06 -5.38 2.87
CA LEU A 86 -0.35 -5.23 4.27
C LEU A 86 0.62 -5.99 5.16
N TYR A 87 1.11 -5.33 6.21
CA TYR A 87 1.79 -5.98 7.31
C TYR A 87 0.90 -5.94 8.56
N HIS A 88 0.60 -7.11 9.11
CA HIS A 88 -0.27 -7.27 10.26
C HIS A 88 0.51 -7.12 11.57
N GLY A 89 0.22 -6.07 12.34
CA GLY A 89 0.85 -5.85 13.65
C GLY A 89 2.02 -4.86 13.64
N TYR A 90 1.96 -3.79 12.85
CA TYR A 90 2.92 -2.69 12.87
C TYR A 90 2.18 -1.33 12.80
N PRO A 91 2.64 -0.31 13.55
CA PRO A 91 3.75 -0.26 14.52
C PRO A 91 3.43 -0.92 15.87
N ASN A 92 2.24 -1.45 16.05
CA ASN A 92 1.81 -2.17 17.25
C ASN A 92 0.82 -3.28 16.87
N ASN A 93 0.47 -4.14 17.81
CA ASN A 93 -0.36 -5.33 17.59
C ASN A 93 -1.86 -5.05 17.33
N GLU A 94 -2.28 -3.80 17.26
CA GLU A 94 -3.66 -3.39 16.93
C GLU A 94 -3.77 -2.70 15.57
N THR A 95 -2.63 -2.51 14.87
CA THR A 95 -2.53 -1.76 13.62
C THR A 95 -2.05 -2.66 12.48
N THR A 96 -2.68 -2.55 11.30
CA THR A 96 -2.10 -3.02 10.05
C THR A 96 -1.38 -1.87 9.34
N TRP A 97 -0.37 -2.19 8.53
CA TRP A 97 0.42 -1.19 7.82
C TRP A 97 0.40 -1.43 6.32
N ILE A 98 0.19 -0.38 5.55
CA ILE A 98 0.31 -0.36 4.10
C ILE A 98 1.65 0.31 3.76
N SER A 99 2.60 -0.43 3.16
CA SER A 99 3.87 0.14 2.69
C SER A 99 3.74 0.66 1.25
N ILE A 100 2.99 -0.06 0.42
CA ILE A 100 2.70 0.34 -0.96
C ILE A 100 1.23 0.15 -1.30
N PHE A 101 0.69 1.08 -2.08
CA PHE A 101 -0.62 1.01 -2.71
C PHE A 101 -0.53 1.66 -4.08
N LEU A 102 -0.66 0.89 -5.13
CA LEU A 102 -0.49 1.37 -6.49
C LEU A 102 -1.60 0.89 -7.42
N ILE A 103 -2.23 1.82 -8.10
CA ILE A 103 -3.17 1.59 -9.20
C ILE A 103 -2.47 1.97 -10.51
N ASP A 104 -2.56 1.14 -11.53
CA ASP A 104 -2.02 1.41 -12.86
C ASP A 104 -2.46 2.80 -13.34
N LYS A 105 -1.49 3.58 -13.83
CA LYS A 105 -1.72 4.95 -14.31
C LYS A 105 -2.84 5.03 -15.35
N ALA A 106 -2.96 4.02 -16.20
CA ALA A 106 -3.97 3.97 -17.27
C ALA A 106 -5.41 3.92 -16.76
N VAL A 107 -5.64 3.40 -15.55
CA VAL A 107 -6.99 3.25 -14.96
C VAL A 107 -7.21 4.11 -13.72
N GLN A 108 -6.28 4.98 -13.38
CA GLN A 108 -6.48 5.98 -12.34
C GLN A 108 -7.60 6.96 -12.71
N GLY A 109 -8.26 7.57 -11.72
CA GLY A 109 -9.37 8.50 -11.93
C GLY A 109 -10.75 7.83 -12.00
N ASN A 110 -10.84 6.50 -12.06
CA ASN A 110 -12.09 5.73 -12.14
C ASN A 110 -12.62 5.26 -10.77
N SER A 111 -12.23 5.90 -9.69
CA SER A 111 -12.64 5.59 -8.30
C SER A 111 -12.17 4.23 -7.75
N HIS A 112 -11.50 3.38 -8.52
CA HIS A 112 -11.03 2.05 -8.08
C HIS A 112 -10.18 2.13 -6.80
N GLY A 113 -9.27 3.09 -6.71
CA GLY A 113 -8.44 3.27 -5.52
C GLY A 113 -9.25 3.50 -4.25
N LYS A 114 -10.29 4.33 -4.31
CA LYS A 114 -11.19 4.59 -3.18
C LYS A 114 -11.96 3.33 -2.77
N GLU A 115 -12.58 2.65 -3.73
CA GLU A 115 -13.33 1.40 -3.47
C GLU A 115 -12.45 0.34 -2.80
N VAL A 116 -11.22 0.17 -3.29
CA VAL A 116 -10.26 -0.78 -2.72
C VAL A 116 -9.88 -0.39 -1.30
N VAL A 117 -9.56 0.88 -1.02
CA VAL A 117 -9.23 1.34 0.34
C VAL A 117 -10.40 1.15 1.30
N GLU A 118 -11.62 1.45 0.88
CA GLU A 118 -12.82 1.20 1.69
C GLU A 118 -12.97 -0.29 2.03
N SER A 119 -12.72 -1.17 1.05
CA SER A 119 -12.78 -2.61 1.27
C SER A 119 -11.67 -3.13 2.19
N ILE A 120 -10.44 -2.63 2.05
CA ILE A 120 -9.33 -2.94 2.97
C ILE A 120 -9.71 -2.55 4.40
N CYS A 121 -10.28 -1.35 4.59
CA CYS A 121 -10.75 -0.90 5.90
C CYS A 121 -11.80 -1.84 6.48
N GLN A 122 -12.75 -2.29 5.66
CA GLN A 122 -13.79 -3.21 6.09
C GLN A 122 -13.22 -4.58 6.46
N GLU A 123 -12.32 -5.16 5.65
CA GLU A 123 -11.66 -6.44 5.93
C GLU A 123 -10.81 -6.37 7.20
N CYS A 124 -10.05 -5.29 7.38
CA CYS A 124 -9.29 -5.08 8.62
C CYS A 124 -10.21 -4.98 9.83
N LYS A 125 -11.30 -4.20 9.74
CA LYS A 125 -12.30 -4.08 10.82
C LYS A 125 -12.95 -5.42 11.15
N ASN A 126 -13.39 -6.18 10.15
CA ASN A 126 -14.00 -7.49 10.33
C ASN A 126 -13.03 -8.49 10.99
N SER A 127 -11.75 -8.37 10.71
CA SER A 127 -10.67 -9.17 11.30
C SER A 127 -10.26 -8.69 12.70
N GLY A 128 -10.88 -7.62 13.22
CA GLY A 128 -10.66 -7.11 14.58
C GLY A 128 -9.50 -6.12 14.74
N TRP A 129 -8.92 -5.63 13.63
CA TRP A 129 -7.93 -4.56 13.67
C TRP A 129 -8.58 -3.24 14.09
N LYS A 130 -7.84 -2.43 14.85
CA LYS A 130 -8.33 -1.14 15.37
C LYS A 130 -7.99 0.02 14.45
N SER A 131 -6.92 -0.11 13.67
CA SER A 131 -6.46 0.97 12.80
C SER A 131 -5.62 0.45 11.65
N ILE A 132 -5.48 1.31 10.62
CA ILE A 132 -4.54 1.13 9.51
C ILE A 132 -3.60 2.33 9.50
N GLY A 133 -2.29 2.06 9.39
CA GLY A 133 -1.25 3.08 9.23
C GLY A 133 -0.57 2.98 7.87
N LEU A 134 0.04 4.08 7.46
CA LEU A 134 0.85 4.16 6.23
C LEU A 134 1.79 5.37 6.27
N GLY A 135 2.78 5.39 5.38
CA GLY A 135 3.64 6.53 5.15
C GLY A 135 3.40 7.16 3.79
N VAL A 136 3.43 8.49 3.70
CA VAL A 136 3.34 9.21 2.42
C VAL A 136 4.48 10.21 2.33
N HIS A 137 5.22 10.22 1.22
CA HIS A 137 6.22 11.24 0.97
C HIS A 137 5.58 12.63 0.85
N LEU A 138 6.17 13.64 1.51
CA LEU A 138 5.60 14.99 1.53
C LEU A 138 5.52 15.66 0.16
N LYS A 139 6.36 15.24 -0.80
CA LYS A 139 6.29 15.71 -2.19
C LYS A 139 5.16 15.04 -2.99
N ASN A 140 4.58 13.96 -2.48
CA ASN A 140 3.49 13.25 -3.14
C ASN A 140 2.13 13.87 -2.78
N TRP A 141 1.86 15.06 -3.30
CA TRP A 141 0.61 15.80 -3.08
C TRP A 141 -0.65 14.99 -3.47
N LYS A 142 -0.55 14.21 -4.55
CA LYS A 142 -1.64 13.37 -5.02
C LYS A 142 -1.94 12.27 -4.00
N GLY A 143 -0.89 11.61 -3.50
CA GLY A 143 -1.00 10.61 -2.46
C GLY A 143 -1.54 11.16 -1.14
N LEU A 144 -1.01 12.31 -0.69
CA LEU A 144 -1.51 12.98 0.53
C LEU A 144 -3.01 13.27 0.44
N ARG A 145 -3.46 13.90 -0.65
CA ARG A 145 -4.89 14.18 -0.85
C ARG A 145 -5.73 12.91 -0.95
N PHE A 146 -5.21 11.89 -1.62
CA PHE A 146 -5.92 10.62 -1.73
C PHE A 146 -6.15 9.99 -0.36
N TRP A 147 -5.11 9.86 0.44
CA TRP A 147 -5.21 9.22 1.75
C TRP A 147 -6.04 10.02 2.76
N THR A 148 -5.86 11.35 2.81
CA THR A 148 -6.67 12.20 3.71
C THR A 148 -8.15 12.19 3.32
N ASN A 149 -8.48 12.18 2.03
CA ASN A 149 -9.87 12.05 1.55
C ASN A 149 -10.49 10.67 1.84
N ASN A 150 -9.66 9.65 2.11
CA ASN A 150 -10.09 8.31 2.54
C ASN A 150 -10.08 8.15 4.07
N GLY A 151 -9.93 9.24 4.82
CA GLY A 151 -10.05 9.27 6.28
C GLY A 151 -8.76 8.86 7.02
N PHE A 152 -7.59 8.88 6.37
CA PHE A 152 -6.28 8.78 7.02
C PHE A 152 -5.85 10.19 7.44
N ASP A 153 -6.46 10.71 8.49
CA ASP A 153 -6.35 12.10 8.92
C ASP A 153 -5.53 12.28 10.20
N ARG A 154 -5.18 11.19 10.89
CA ARG A 154 -4.38 11.22 12.10
C ARG A 154 -2.90 11.12 11.78
N ILE A 155 -2.16 12.18 12.03
CA ILE A 155 -0.69 12.19 11.90
C ILE A 155 -0.07 11.43 13.07
N ILE A 156 0.81 10.47 12.78
CA ILE A 156 1.52 9.66 13.78
C ILE A 156 3.02 9.93 13.83
N GLY A 157 3.55 10.69 12.89
CA GLY A 157 4.95 11.10 12.86
C GLY A 157 5.36 11.71 11.54
N VAL A 158 6.56 12.30 11.53
CA VAL A 158 7.25 12.77 10.33
C VAL A 158 8.70 12.34 10.43
N TRP A 159 9.21 11.70 9.38
CA TRP A 159 10.56 11.15 9.32
C TRP A 159 11.28 11.59 8.03
N GLY A 160 12.60 11.47 8.01
CA GLY A 160 13.44 11.81 6.87
C GLY A 160 14.19 13.12 7.08
N ASP A 161 14.47 13.84 5.99
CA ASP A 161 15.25 15.06 5.99
C ASP A 161 14.54 16.19 6.75
N LYS A 162 15.31 16.93 7.57
CA LYS A 162 14.78 18.02 8.40
C LYS A 162 14.77 19.38 7.71
N LYS A 163 15.52 19.51 6.62
CA LYS A 163 15.61 20.77 5.84
C LYS A 163 15.12 20.51 4.44
N TYR A 164 14.27 21.39 3.94
CA TYR A 164 13.78 21.31 2.58
C TYR A 164 14.91 21.59 1.57
N SER A 165 14.98 20.74 0.55
CA SER A 165 15.69 21.00 -0.71
C SER A 165 15.03 20.16 -1.82
N GLU A 166 15.43 20.36 -3.07
CA GLU A 166 14.93 19.55 -4.18
C GLU A 166 15.29 18.07 -4.03
N THR A 167 16.42 17.78 -3.42
CA THR A 167 16.96 16.42 -3.17
C THR A 167 16.66 15.89 -1.77
N ALA A 168 15.93 16.63 -0.95
CA ALA A 168 15.53 16.21 0.39
C ALA A 168 14.14 15.55 0.35
N PHE A 169 13.98 14.46 1.10
CA PHE A 169 12.74 13.71 1.15
C PHE A 169 12.34 13.38 2.58
N SER A 170 11.06 13.59 2.88
CA SER A 170 10.48 13.29 4.18
C SER A 170 9.13 12.62 4.00
N ILE A 171 8.78 11.78 4.97
CA ILE A 171 7.56 10.97 4.99
C ILE A 171 6.71 11.42 6.16
N ILE A 172 5.42 11.61 5.93
CA ILE A 172 4.43 11.78 6.98
C ILE A 172 3.72 10.44 7.20
N GLY A 173 3.68 9.98 8.44
CA GLY A 173 2.88 8.83 8.83
C GLY A 173 1.45 9.25 9.10
N LEU A 174 0.52 8.58 8.45
CA LEU A 174 -0.91 8.77 8.58
C LEU A 174 -1.56 7.51 9.14
N LYS A 175 -2.63 7.70 9.91
CA LYS A 175 -3.43 6.61 10.48
C LYS A 175 -4.91 6.89 10.33
N LYS A 176 -5.67 5.81 10.09
CA LYS A 176 -7.13 5.78 10.15
C LYS A 176 -7.58 4.81 11.24
N GLU A 177 -8.45 5.27 12.13
CA GLU A 177 -9.11 4.41 13.11
C GLU A 177 -10.28 3.66 12.44
N LEU A 178 -10.45 2.39 12.77
CA LEU A 178 -11.49 1.51 12.25
C LEU A 178 -12.63 1.34 13.27
N ILE A 179 -13.35 2.44 13.53
CA ILE A 179 -14.45 2.48 14.50
C ILE A 179 -15.70 1.76 13.98
#